data_6042010687863ebfd4588bc5f2e9db2e
#
_entry.id   6042010687863ebfd4588bc5f2e9db2e
#
_cell.length_a   1.000
_cell.length_b   1.000
_cell.length_c   1.000
_cell.angle_alpha   90.00
_cell.angle_beta   90.00
_cell.angle_gamma   90.00
#
_symmetry.space_group_name_H-M   'P 1'
#
loop_
_entity.id
_entity.type
_entity.pdbx_description
1 polymer ?
#
loop_
_entity_poly.entity_id
_entity_poly.type
_entity_poly.pdbx_seq_one_letter_code
_entity_poly.pdbx_strand_id
1 'polypeptide(L)'
;MRIRVIVGREGRLHINKSDYIYEEIGARLQRGRSKMYLVVPEQFTLGAERELMAYNRLPGLLGADVLSFKRLEYRVLSEVGGIAKTFVDEHGKQMLLQKSIREVQKELSVYRRSAGKLGFLENICA
;
A
#
# COMPACT_ATOMS: atom_id res chain seq x y z
N MET A 1 10.29 -14.57 -14.83
CA MET A 1 10.22 -13.37 -13.94
C MET A 1 11.62 -13.11 -13.41
N ARG A 2 12.18 -11.89 -13.51
CA ARG A 2 13.51 -11.56 -12.99
C ARG A 2 13.36 -10.56 -11.85
N ILE A 3 13.78 -10.94 -10.65
CA ILE A 3 13.77 -10.08 -9.45
C ILE A 3 15.19 -9.55 -9.24
N ARG A 4 15.32 -8.25 -8.99
CA ARG A 4 16.57 -7.60 -8.59
C ARG A 4 16.37 -7.00 -7.20
N VAL A 5 17.24 -7.34 -6.27
CA VAL A 5 17.26 -6.79 -4.91
C VAL A 5 18.41 -5.81 -4.81
N ILE A 6 18.11 -4.58 -4.37
CA ILE A 6 19.09 -3.52 -4.16
C ILE A 6 19.29 -3.37 -2.66
N VAL A 7 20.48 -3.70 -2.19
CA VAL A 7 20.86 -3.58 -0.78
C VAL A 7 21.89 -2.46 -0.64
N GLY A 8 21.66 -1.52 0.26
CA GLY A 8 22.58 -0.44 0.54
C GLY A 8 22.49 -0.02 2.01
N ARG A 9 23.63 0.37 2.62
CA ARG A 9 23.69 1.02 3.93
C ARG A 9 23.35 2.48 3.78
N GLU A 10 22.44 3.00 4.60
CA GLU A 10 22.34 4.44 4.79
C GLU A 10 23.64 4.97 5.42
N GLY A 11 24.24 5.97 4.81
CA GLY A 11 25.15 6.85 5.57
C GLY A 11 26.57 7.07 5.08
N ARG A 12 27.07 6.59 3.93
CA ARG A 12 28.46 6.96 3.55
C ARG A 12 28.87 6.96 2.07
N LEU A 13 28.02 6.62 1.15
CA LEU A 13 28.30 6.79 -0.28
C LEU A 13 27.05 7.35 -0.94
N HIS A 14 27.23 8.42 -1.69
CA HIS A 14 26.26 9.31 -2.32
C HIS A 14 25.30 8.65 -3.35
N ILE A 15 25.00 7.38 -3.24
CA ILE A 15 23.99 6.71 -4.08
C ILE A 15 22.82 6.36 -3.18
N ASN A 16 21.85 7.27 -3.13
CA ASN A 16 20.55 6.99 -2.56
C ASN A 16 19.90 5.89 -3.38
N LYS A 17 19.32 4.85 -2.73
CA LYS A 17 18.62 3.77 -3.41
C LYS A 17 17.47 4.30 -4.30
N SER A 18 16.84 5.39 -3.86
CA SER A 18 15.80 6.08 -4.61
C SER A 18 16.34 6.64 -5.92
N ASP A 19 17.50 7.28 -5.90
CA ASP A 19 18.14 7.87 -7.09
C ASP A 19 18.41 6.80 -8.16
N TYR A 20 18.92 5.65 -7.74
CA TYR A 20 19.13 4.52 -8.65
C TYR A 20 17.82 4.04 -9.30
N ILE A 21 16.74 3.95 -8.51
CA ILE A 21 15.43 3.53 -9.01
C ILE A 21 14.85 4.60 -9.95
N TYR A 22 14.99 5.87 -9.61
CA TYR A 22 14.51 6.99 -10.42
C TYR A 22 15.25 7.07 -11.75
N GLU A 23 16.57 6.86 -11.74
CA GLU A 23 17.38 6.80 -12.96
C GLU A 23 16.94 5.64 -13.87
N GLU A 24 16.76 4.43 -13.31
CA GLU A 24 16.30 3.27 -14.09
C GLU A 24 14.91 3.49 -14.68
N ILE A 25 13.98 4.09 -13.93
CA ILE A 25 12.65 4.45 -14.43
C ILE A 25 12.76 5.47 -15.56
N GLY A 26 13.54 6.55 -15.36
CA GLY A 26 13.74 7.58 -16.38
C GLY A 26 14.31 7.03 -17.69
N ALA A 27 15.34 6.18 -17.60
CA ALA A 27 15.93 5.54 -18.76
C ALA A 27 14.94 4.63 -19.53
N ARG A 28 14.03 3.99 -18.82
CA ARG A 28 12.98 3.16 -19.45
C ARG A 28 11.86 4.00 -20.08
N LEU A 29 11.48 5.11 -19.45
CA LEU A 29 10.51 6.07 -20.01
C LEU A 29 10.98 6.63 -21.35
N GLN A 30 12.26 7.01 -21.43
CA GLN A 30 12.86 7.51 -22.67
C GLN A 30 12.86 6.47 -23.80
N ARG A 31 12.91 5.19 -23.48
CA ARG A 31 12.87 4.08 -24.46
C ARG A 31 11.45 3.70 -24.91
N GLY A 32 10.44 4.44 -24.46
CA GLY A 32 9.03 4.18 -24.81
C GLY A 32 8.52 2.81 -24.35
N ARG A 33 9.07 2.26 -23.29
CA ARG A 33 8.68 0.94 -22.77
C ARG A 33 7.43 1.03 -21.90
N SER A 34 6.75 -0.10 -21.84
CA SER A 34 5.47 -0.37 -21.16
C SER A 34 5.36 0.26 -19.78
N LYS A 35 4.12 0.53 -19.39
CA LYS A 35 3.68 1.08 -18.12
C LYS A 35 4.44 0.50 -16.91
N MET A 36 5.01 1.39 -16.10
CA MET A 36 5.78 1.04 -14.92
C MET A 36 5.03 1.46 -13.66
N TYR A 37 5.26 0.74 -12.57
CA TYR A 37 4.68 1.04 -11.28
C TYR A 37 5.79 1.18 -10.24
N LEU A 38 5.84 2.33 -9.58
CA LEU A 38 6.66 2.54 -8.39
C LEU A 38 5.75 2.40 -7.17
N VAL A 39 5.98 1.37 -6.36
CA VAL A 39 5.16 1.11 -5.17
C VAL A 39 5.91 1.61 -3.94
N VAL A 40 5.26 2.50 -3.20
CA VAL A 40 5.78 3.14 -1.98
C VAL A 40 4.72 3.15 -0.88
N PRO A 41 5.09 3.33 0.40
CA PRO A 41 4.11 3.55 1.46
C PRO A 41 3.20 4.74 1.16
N GLU A 42 1.94 4.68 1.61
CA GLU A 42 0.87 5.66 1.28
C GLU A 42 1.31 7.12 1.49
N GLN A 43 1.94 7.41 2.64
CA GLN A 43 2.38 8.75 3.00
C GLN A 43 3.48 9.32 2.08
N PHE A 44 4.18 8.47 1.35
CA PHE A 44 5.30 8.91 0.49
C PHE A 44 4.92 9.01 -1.00
N THR A 45 3.70 8.68 -1.38
CA THR A 45 3.30 8.64 -2.80
C THR A 45 3.52 9.96 -3.52
N LEU A 46 3.05 11.07 -2.96
CA LEU A 46 3.19 12.40 -3.55
C LEU A 46 4.65 12.87 -3.55
N GLY A 47 5.40 12.59 -2.48
CA GLY A 47 6.83 12.91 -2.38
C GLY A 47 7.63 12.18 -3.46
N ALA A 48 7.46 10.87 -3.55
CA ALA A 48 8.16 10.04 -4.54
C ALA A 48 7.80 10.41 -5.99
N GLU A 49 6.55 10.81 -6.26
CA GLU A 49 6.14 11.30 -7.57
C GLU A 49 6.89 12.59 -7.95
N ARG A 50 6.92 13.57 -7.04
CA ARG A 50 7.63 14.84 -7.25
C ARG A 50 9.14 14.64 -7.40
N GLU A 51 9.74 13.79 -6.57
CA GLU A 51 11.16 13.47 -6.63
C GLU A 51 11.51 12.75 -7.93
N LEU A 52 10.70 11.79 -8.37
CA LEU A 52 10.90 11.08 -9.64
C LEU A 52 10.85 12.04 -10.84
N MET A 53 9.88 12.98 -10.84
CA MET A 53 9.79 14.01 -11.87
C MET A 53 10.97 14.97 -11.84
N ALA A 54 11.34 15.46 -10.66
CA ALA A 54 12.46 16.39 -10.48
C ALA A 54 13.79 15.77 -10.89
N TYR A 55 14.06 14.53 -10.45
CA TYR A 55 15.27 13.80 -10.77
C TYR A 55 15.47 13.61 -12.28
N ASN A 56 14.42 13.25 -12.97
CA ASN A 56 14.45 13.02 -14.42
C ASN A 56 14.10 14.26 -15.26
N ARG A 57 13.86 15.42 -14.63
CA ARG A 57 13.46 16.68 -15.30
C ARG A 57 12.25 16.50 -16.21
N LEU A 58 11.27 15.74 -15.73
CA LEU A 58 10.06 15.43 -16.48
C LEU A 58 8.97 16.47 -16.18
N PRO A 59 8.23 16.96 -17.20
CA PRO A 59 7.09 17.85 -17.00
C PRO A 59 5.86 17.12 -16.45
N GLY A 60 5.86 15.79 -16.47
CA GLY A 60 4.80 14.91 -15.98
C GLY A 60 5.17 13.45 -16.12
N LEU A 61 4.43 12.57 -15.44
CA LEU A 61 4.64 11.13 -15.48
C LEU A 61 3.67 10.48 -16.49
N LEU A 62 4.14 10.31 -17.72
CA LEU A 62 3.47 9.49 -18.74
C LEU A 62 4.20 8.14 -18.83
N GLY A 63 3.50 7.04 -18.52
CA GLY A 63 4.07 5.69 -18.57
C GLY A 63 4.65 5.16 -17.25
N ALA A 64 4.68 5.97 -16.19
CA ALA A 64 4.99 5.50 -14.84
C ALA A 64 3.92 6.02 -13.86
N ASP A 65 3.44 5.15 -12.98
CA ASP A 65 2.50 5.49 -11.91
C ASP A 65 3.17 5.24 -10.55
N VAL A 66 3.06 6.19 -9.63
CA VAL A 66 3.48 6.01 -8.23
C VAL A 66 2.26 5.62 -7.41
N LEU A 67 2.29 4.43 -6.82
CA LEU A 67 1.15 3.83 -6.16
C LEU A 67 1.51 3.37 -4.75
N SER A 68 0.54 3.42 -3.84
CA SER A 68 0.59 2.63 -2.61
C SER A 68 0.11 1.20 -2.86
N PHE A 69 0.38 0.30 -1.91
CA PHE A 69 -0.15 -1.07 -2.00
C PHE A 69 -1.67 -1.09 -2.11
N LYS A 70 -2.37 -0.21 -1.38
CA LYS A 70 -3.83 -0.09 -1.45
C LYS A 70 -4.33 0.33 -2.84
N ARG A 71 -3.65 1.27 -3.48
CA ARG A 71 -3.98 1.70 -4.85
C ARG A 71 -3.63 0.64 -5.88
N LEU A 72 -2.54 -0.10 -5.67
CA LEU A 72 -2.17 -1.23 -6.52
C LEU A 72 -3.21 -2.34 -6.43
N GLU A 73 -3.65 -2.70 -5.22
CA GLU A 73 -4.74 -3.66 -5.00
C GLU A 73 -6.00 -3.26 -5.76
N TYR A 74 -6.47 -2.02 -5.56
CA TYR A 74 -7.63 -1.49 -6.27
C TYR A 74 -7.50 -1.61 -7.78
N ARG A 75 -6.33 -1.29 -8.32
CA ARG A 75 -6.05 -1.36 -9.75
C ARG A 75 -6.08 -2.79 -10.27
N VAL A 76 -5.44 -3.73 -9.57
CA VAL A 76 -5.48 -5.14 -9.93
C VAL A 76 -6.92 -5.66 -9.92
N LEU A 77 -7.68 -5.36 -8.86
CA LEU A 77 -9.08 -5.77 -8.77
C LEU A 77 -9.97 -5.13 -9.85
N SER A 78 -9.64 -3.91 -10.30
CA SER A 78 -10.38 -3.27 -11.41
C SER A 78 -10.11 -3.93 -12.76
N GLU A 79 -8.89 -4.44 -12.97
CA GLU A 79 -8.52 -5.10 -14.23
C GLU A 79 -8.97 -6.56 -14.31
N VAL A 80 -8.86 -7.32 -13.20
CA VAL A 80 -9.22 -8.75 -13.20
C VAL A 80 -10.66 -9.04 -12.74
N GLY A 81 -11.38 -8.01 -12.33
CA GLY A 81 -12.69 -8.14 -11.71
C GLY A 81 -12.59 -8.46 -10.22
N GLY A 82 -13.51 -7.91 -9.44
CA GLY A 82 -13.56 -8.09 -7.98
C GLY A 82 -14.03 -6.83 -7.24
N ILE A 83 -14.00 -5.68 -7.91
CA ILE A 83 -14.55 -4.43 -7.37
C ILE A 83 -16.05 -4.50 -7.11
N ALA A 84 -16.78 -5.36 -7.82
CA ALA A 84 -18.21 -5.56 -7.62
C ALA A 84 -18.57 -6.21 -6.26
N LYS A 85 -17.57 -6.66 -5.49
CA LYS A 85 -17.81 -7.13 -4.11
C LYS A 85 -18.00 -5.92 -3.21
N THR A 86 -19.08 -5.92 -2.45
CA THR A 86 -19.33 -4.92 -1.41
C THR A 86 -18.23 -5.02 -0.36
N PHE A 87 -17.36 -4.03 -0.30
CA PHE A 87 -16.36 -3.94 0.76
C PHE A 87 -17.02 -3.42 2.04
N VAL A 88 -16.71 -4.05 3.13
CA VAL A 88 -17.16 -3.62 4.45
C VAL A 88 -16.19 -2.55 4.93
N ASP A 89 -16.71 -1.37 5.25
CA ASP A 89 -15.93 -0.29 5.84
C ASP A 89 -15.51 -0.60 7.30
N GLU A 90 -14.72 0.26 7.91
CA GLU A 90 -14.24 0.05 9.28
C GLU A 90 -15.38 -0.07 10.30
N HIS A 91 -16.46 0.69 10.11
CA HIS A 91 -17.64 0.62 10.97
C HIS A 91 -18.39 -0.70 10.80
N GLY A 92 -18.54 -1.14 9.56
CA GLY A 92 -19.14 -2.44 9.26
C GLY A 92 -18.32 -3.61 9.81
N LYS A 93 -16.97 -3.54 9.76
CA LYS A 93 -16.09 -4.54 10.40
C LYS A 93 -16.33 -4.59 11.92
N GLN A 94 -16.39 -3.40 12.57
CA GLN A 94 -16.67 -3.33 14.01
C GLN A 94 -18.02 -3.93 14.36
N MET A 95 -19.06 -3.64 13.57
CA MET A 95 -20.41 -4.21 13.77
C MET A 95 -20.42 -5.74 13.61
N LEU A 96 -19.77 -6.25 12.57
CA LEU A 96 -19.66 -7.69 12.34
C LEU A 96 -18.89 -8.37 13.46
N LEU A 97 -17.76 -7.79 13.87
CA LEU A 97 -16.96 -8.29 14.98
C LEU A 97 -17.75 -8.29 16.29
N GLN A 98 -18.47 -7.21 16.58
CA GLN A 98 -19.31 -7.13 17.77
C GLN A 98 -20.40 -8.20 17.78
N LYS A 99 -21.03 -8.46 16.63
CA LYS A 99 -22.02 -9.54 16.49
C LYS A 99 -21.40 -10.89 16.75
N SER A 100 -20.28 -11.21 16.09
CA SER A 100 -19.58 -12.48 16.26
C SER A 100 -19.11 -12.72 17.71
N ILE A 101 -18.58 -11.67 18.35
CA ILE A 101 -18.16 -11.76 19.76
C ILE A 101 -19.35 -12.03 20.68
N ARG A 102 -20.49 -11.41 20.45
CA ARG A 102 -21.71 -11.67 21.25
C ARG A 102 -22.17 -13.14 21.13
N GLU A 103 -22.06 -13.71 19.96
CA GLU A 103 -22.44 -15.11 19.72
C GLU A 103 -21.54 -16.08 20.50
N VAL A 104 -20.21 -15.83 20.54
CA VAL A 104 -19.23 -16.69 21.20
C VAL A 104 -18.86 -16.24 22.62
N GLN A 105 -19.44 -15.18 23.16
CA GLN A 105 -19.05 -14.58 24.44
C GLN A 105 -19.07 -15.55 25.62
N LYS A 106 -19.96 -16.52 25.59
CA LYS A 106 -20.09 -17.54 26.66
C LYS A 106 -18.93 -18.53 26.62
N GLU A 107 -18.32 -18.73 25.44
CA GLU A 107 -17.22 -19.67 25.21
C GLU A 107 -15.86 -19.05 25.48
N LEU A 108 -15.79 -17.69 25.54
CA LEU A 108 -14.55 -16.97 25.83
C LEU A 108 -14.16 -17.16 27.30
N SER A 109 -13.02 -17.79 27.54
CA SER A 109 -12.48 -18.02 28.89
C SER A 109 -11.79 -16.77 29.46
N VAL A 110 -10.91 -16.12 28.68
CA VAL A 110 -10.02 -15.05 29.16
C VAL A 110 -10.65 -13.66 28.97
N TYR A 111 -11.21 -13.37 27.81
CA TYR A 111 -11.68 -12.03 27.45
C TYR A 111 -13.18 -11.79 27.66
N ARG A 112 -13.88 -12.71 28.29
CA ARG A 112 -15.34 -12.66 28.49
C ARG A 112 -15.84 -11.33 29.05
N ARG A 113 -15.10 -10.74 30.02
CA ARG A 113 -15.47 -9.47 30.69
C ARG A 113 -15.14 -8.23 29.83
N SER A 114 -14.19 -8.34 28.92
CA SER A 114 -13.72 -7.26 28.06
C SER A 114 -14.36 -7.25 26.67
N ALA A 115 -14.88 -8.38 26.25
CA ALA A 115 -15.39 -8.61 24.90
C ALA A 115 -16.52 -7.66 24.44
N GLY A 116 -17.30 -7.11 25.40
CA GLY A 116 -18.36 -6.14 25.09
C GLY A 116 -17.93 -4.66 25.14
N LYS A 117 -16.66 -4.38 25.48
CA LYS A 117 -16.18 -3.00 25.61
C LYS A 117 -15.71 -2.46 24.26
N LEU A 118 -16.06 -1.19 23.95
CA LEU A 118 -15.73 -0.55 22.67
C LEU A 118 -14.22 -0.55 22.40
N GLY A 119 -13.39 -0.17 23.36
CA GLY A 119 -11.94 -0.16 23.20
C GLY A 119 -11.32 -1.56 22.95
N PHE A 120 -11.98 -2.65 23.37
CA PHE A 120 -11.54 -4.01 23.01
C PHE A 120 -11.80 -4.30 21.52
N LEU A 121 -12.97 -3.87 21.02
CA LEU A 121 -13.31 -4.02 19.59
C LEU A 121 -12.39 -3.19 18.69
N GLU A 122 -12.09 -1.96 19.09
CA GLU A 122 -11.17 -1.08 18.36
C GLU A 122 -9.77 -1.68 18.26
N ASN A 123 -9.23 -2.23 19.36
CA ASN A 123 -7.91 -2.86 19.36
C ASN A 123 -7.83 -4.16 18.53
N ILE A 124 -8.95 -4.86 18.34
CA ILE A 124 -8.97 -6.06 17.46
C ILE A 124 -9.08 -5.67 15.99
N CYS A 125 -9.71 -4.52 15.68
CA CYS A 125 -9.87 -4.03 14.30
C CYS A 125 -8.63 -3.30 13.76
N ALA A 126 -7.74 -2.83 14.65
CA ALA A 126 -6.50 -2.14 14.27
C ALA A 126 -5.46 -3.11 13.71
#